data_876d18e7778fa122668c4e11c76b36ba
#
_entry.id   876d18e7778fa122668c4e11c76b36ba
#
_cell.length_a   1.000
_cell.length_b   1.000
_cell.length_c   1.000
_cell.angle_alpha   90.00
_cell.angle_beta   90.00
_cell.angle_gamma   90.00
#
_symmetry.space_group_name_H-M   'P 1'
#
loop_
_entity.id
_entity.type
_entity.pdbx_description
1 polymer ?
#
loop_
_entity_poly.entity_id
_entity_poly.type
_entity_poly.pdbx_seq_one_letter_code
_entity_poly.pdbx_strand_id
1 'polypeptide(L)'
;MFLKINMKFTTLTLLVFPVILLQNCGDKDNADTLVSTKTIEIQKDFLLGDWPELQIEILDTINLEAPGNPPLTFSQDLAFSKDFFLLLDNRKGLLKFDYSGNLLRTIGEKGEGPEEYIMPYAIYLDEKENCVLVADWQKRLVISYDFEGNFSSSSQRLPAHPISFYKDNDTLLVVQETLNGTKEKSRQVLVSSITPKTLEVEHWERPLYGYNSNFTIIHSIPKILSRVKNVSLFYLPIIRGNISSHTKTDTIFRKEEDHLVPEYLLHFTGFDNTHQLSIGQMVLSDNHAFLRVVYEKRSYYMVIDLENKRPLVHLKQLFDRELTEEIIPRPLKEDVFYSILRNEDGMEEKNPLIVFYRILN
;
A
#
# COMPACT_ATOMS: atom_id res chain seq x y z
N MET A 1 95.30 17.87 -18.58
CA MET A 1 95.32 19.09 -17.76
C MET A 1 93.85 19.45 -17.47
N PHE A 2 93.33 18.91 -16.37
CA PHE A 2 91.87 19.04 -16.05
C PHE A 2 91.66 19.98 -14.87
N LEU A 3 90.88 21.04 -15.13
CA LEU A 3 90.51 22.06 -14.19
C LEU A 3 89.42 21.51 -13.32
N LYS A 4 89.62 21.39 -11.99
CA LYS A 4 88.57 21.09 -10.99
C LYS A 4 87.93 22.42 -10.56
N ILE A 5 86.60 22.52 -10.85
CA ILE A 5 85.77 23.57 -10.30
C ILE A 5 85.09 23.05 -9.05
N ASN A 6 85.39 23.64 -7.89
CA ASN A 6 84.71 23.34 -6.63
C ASN A 6 83.48 24.23 -6.50
N MET A 7 82.31 23.64 -6.54
CA MET A 7 81.05 24.31 -6.21
C MET A 7 80.64 23.91 -4.78
N LYS A 8 80.61 24.92 -3.90
CA LYS A 8 80.07 24.79 -2.53
C LYS A 8 78.54 24.81 -2.62
N PHE A 9 77.89 23.72 -2.24
CA PHE A 9 76.47 23.68 -2.03
C PHE A 9 76.16 24.17 -0.59
N THR A 10 75.46 25.29 -0.50
CA THR A 10 74.83 25.79 0.71
C THR A 10 73.52 25.01 0.89
N THR A 11 73.44 24.25 2.00
CA THR A 11 72.26 23.48 2.37
C THR A 11 71.19 24.44 2.90
N LEU A 12 70.15 24.63 2.10
CA LEU A 12 68.92 25.33 2.55
C LEU A 12 68.02 24.33 3.24
N THR A 13 67.93 24.45 4.57
CA THR A 13 67.07 23.61 5.41
C THR A 13 65.62 24.11 5.24
N LEU A 14 64.83 23.38 4.46
CA LEU A 14 63.41 23.62 4.32
C LEU A 14 62.67 23.00 5.51
N LEU A 15 62.24 23.85 6.43
CA LEU A 15 61.31 23.45 7.50
C LEU A 15 59.95 23.12 6.89
N VAL A 16 59.71 21.81 6.72
CA VAL A 16 58.38 21.31 6.36
C VAL A 16 57.53 21.24 7.64
N PHE A 17 56.63 22.17 7.80
CA PHE A 17 55.57 22.05 8.78
C PHE A 17 54.57 20.98 8.28
N PRO A 18 54.26 19.95 9.09
CA PRO A 18 53.19 19.06 8.74
C PRO A 18 51.87 19.82 8.92
N VAL A 19 51.21 20.16 7.80
CA VAL A 19 49.80 20.55 7.81
C VAL A 19 49.05 19.28 8.16
N ILE A 20 48.63 19.14 9.40
CA ILE A 20 47.65 18.14 9.82
C ILE A 20 46.35 18.61 9.19
N LEU A 21 46.00 18.07 8.01
CA LEU A 21 44.65 18.03 7.49
C LEU A 21 43.83 17.17 8.47
N LEU A 22 43.19 17.83 9.43
CA LEU A 22 42.03 17.27 10.09
C LEU A 22 41.01 16.99 8.95
N GLN A 23 41.01 15.74 8.47
CA GLN A 23 39.87 15.24 7.77
C GLN A 23 38.72 15.21 8.79
N ASN A 24 37.92 16.27 8.76
CA ASN A 24 36.56 16.20 9.25
C ASN A 24 35.92 15.08 8.49
N CYS A 25 35.72 13.92 9.12
CA CYS A 25 34.65 13.02 8.78
C CYS A 25 33.34 13.75 9.09
N GLY A 26 33.05 14.79 8.33
CA GLY A 26 31.69 15.22 8.15
C GLY A 26 31.00 14.09 7.43
N ASP A 27 29.98 13.53 8.05
CA ASP A 27 28.95 12.79 7.35
C ASP A 27 28.71 13.56 6.04
N LYS A 28 28.93 12.86 4.93
CA LYS A 28 28.33 13.28 3.67
C LYS A 28 26.83 13.13 3.87
N ASP A 29 26.24 14.13 4.51
CA ASP A 29 24.87 14.46 4.23
C ASP A 29 24.81 14.60 2.72
N ASN A 30 24.18 13.61 2.10
CA ASN A 30 23.84 13.65 0.72
C ASN A 30 23.24 15.03 0.47
N ALA A 31 23.87 15.80 -0.38
CA ALA A 31 23.26 16.94 -1.03
C ALA A 31 22.22 16.34 -2.01
N ASP A 32 21.24 15.67 -1.43
CA ASP A 32 20.07 15.19 -2.11
C ASP A 32 19.40 16.41 -2.71
N THR A 33 19.20 16.35 -3.99
CA THR A 33 18.26 17.16 -4.73
C THR A 33 17.07 17.39 -3.82
N LEU A 34 16.89 18.60 -3.31
CA LEU A 34 15.76 19.03 -2.48
C LEU A 34 14.49 18.86 -3.33
N VAL A 35 13.99 17.64 -3.43
CA VAL A 35 12.65 17.40 -3.94
C VAL A 35 11.74 18.10 -2.96
N SER A 36 11.17 19.22 -3.37
CA SER A 36 10.26 20.01 -2.56
C SER A 36 9.06 19.14 -2.19
N THR A 37 9.06 18.61 -0.97
CA THR A 37 7.91 17.85 -0.44
C THR A 37 6.67 18.74 -0.49
N LYS A 38 5.60 18.23 -1.11
CA LYS A 38 4.33 18.94 -1.24
C LYS A 38 3.57 18.87 0.08
N THR A 39 3.31 19.99 0.72
CA THR A 39 2.55 20.03 1.97
C THR A 39 1.05 20.22 1.69
N ILE A 40 0.23 19.40 2.34
CA ILE A 40 -1.23 19.49 2.34
C ILE A 40 -1.63 19.80 3.77
N GLU A 41 -2.16 21.01 3.98
CA GLU A 41 -2.59 21.46 5.30
C GLU A 41 -4.02 20.99 5.58
N ILE A 42 -4.23 20.37 6.76
CA ILE A 42 -5.51 19.86 7.22
C ILE A 42 -5.80 20.50 8.59
N GLN A 43 -6.70 21.48 8.60
CA GLN A 43 -7.10 22.17 9.82
C GLN A 43 -8.08 21.32 10.63
N LYS A 44 -8.05 21.48 11.97
CA LYS A 44 -8.98 20.80 12.88
C LYS A 44 -10.43 21.08 12.52
N ASP A 45 -10.74 22.33 12.17
CA ASP A 45 -12.09 22.73 11.80
C ASP A 45 -12.58 22.06 10.51
N PHE A 46 -11.66 21.74 9.59
CA PHE A 46 -12.00 20.91 8.43
C PHE A 46 -12.40 19.50 8.85
N LEU A 47 -11.66 18.88 9.78
CA LEU A 47 -11.96 17.50 10.21
C LEU A 47 -13.24 17.40 11.05
N LEU A 48 -13.55 18.42 11.87
CA LEU A 48 -14.67 18.40 12.81
C LEU A 48 -15.90 19.16 12.33
N GLY A 49 -15.78 19.99 11.27
CA GLY A 49 -16.83 20.82 10.73
C GLY A 49 -17.85 20.06 9.88
N ASP A 50 -18.86 20.80 9.43
CA ASP A 50 -19.82 20.33 8.44
C ASP A 50 -19.37 20.77 7.05
N TRP A 51 -19.20 19.78 6.17
CA TRP A 51 -18.75 19.97 4.80
C TRP A 51 -19.79 19.43 3.82
N PRO A 52 -19.82 19.91 2.59
CA PRO A 52 -20.72 19.36 1.57
C PRO A 52 -20.44 17.86 1.39
N GLU A 53 -21.49 17.12 1.07
CA GLU A 53 -21.39 15.71 0.75
C GLU A 53 -20.64 15.51 -0.56
N LEU A 54 -19.94 14.36 -0.66
CA LEU A 54 -19.31 13.96 -1.90
C LEU A 54 -20.39 13.64 -2.93
N GLN A 55 -20.39 14.36 -4.04
CA GLN A 55 -21.31 14.11 -5.14
C GLN A 55 -20.80 12.93 -5.97
N ILE A 56 -21.66 11.95 -6.20
CA ILE A 56 -21.33 10.76 -6.98
C ILE A 56 -22.39 10.48 -8.04
N GLU A 57 -21.95 9.87 -9.13
CA GLU A 57 -22.82 9.30 -10.18
C GLU A 57 -22.70 7.77 -10.12
N ILE A 58 -23.78 7.08 -9.75
CA ILE A 58 -23.80 5.60 -9.77
C ILE A 58 -23.86 5.15 -11.22
N LEU A 59 -22.90 4.33 -11.61
CA LEU A 59 -22.79 3.77 -12.97
C LEU A 59 -23.46 2.41 -13.08
N ASP A 60 -23.24 1.55 -12.07
CA ASP A 60 -23.76 0.19 -12.04
C ASP A 60 -23.76 -0.38 -10.63
N THR A 61 -24.54 -1.43 -10.42
CA THR A 61 -24.62 -2.16 -9.14
C THR A 61 -24.75 -3.65 -9.39
N ILE A 62 -23.84 -4.44 -8.82
CA ILE A 62 -23.87 -5.90 -8.90
C ILE A 62 -24.31 -6.48 -7.56
N ASN A 63 -25.42 -7.23 -7.58
CA ASN A 63 -25.85 -8.04 -6.45
C ASN A 63 -25.15 -9.39 -6.52
N LEU A 64 -24.39 -9.75 -5.49
CA LEU A 64 -23.69 -11.03 -5.50
C LEU A 64 -24.60 -12.17 -5.12
N GLU A 65 -24.66 -13.19 -5.98
CA GLU A 65 -25.42 -14.42 -5.75
C GLU A 65 -24.45 -15.58 -5.48
N ALA A 66 -24.00 -15.69 -4.23
CA ALA A 66 -23.19 -16.82 -3.77
C ALA A 66 -24.06 -17.76 -2.92
N PRO A 67 -24.23 -19.03 -3.33
CA PRO A 67 -25.02 -19.98 -2.56
C PRO A 67 -24.37 -20.33 -1.22
N GLY A 68 -25.20 -20.71 -0.27
CA GLY A 68 -24.80 -21.22 1.03
C GLY A 68 -24.77 -20.19 2.16
N ASN A 69 -24.99 -20.69 3.36
CA ASN A 69 -24.96 -19.93 4.62
C ASN A 69 -23.66 -20.24 5.36
N PRO A 70 -22.92 -19.26 5.91
CA PRO A 70 -23.24 -17.83 5.94
C PRO A 70 -23.04 -17.14 4.58
N PRO A 71 -23.63 -15.94 4.36
CA PRO A 71 -23.36 -15.13 3.19
C PRO A 71 -21.89 -14.69 3.13
N LEU A 72 -21.48 -14.07 2.04
CA LEU A 72 -20.18 -13.43 1.93
C LEU A 72 -20.06 -12.32 2.96
N THR A 73 -19.07 -12.39 3.84
CA THR A 73 -19.03 -11.51 4.99
C THR A 73 -17.89 -10.50 4.95
N PHE A 74 -16.79 -10.83 4.30
CA PHE A 74 -15.60 -9.99 4.33
C PHE A 74 -14.80 -10.12 3.03
N SER A 75 -15.07 -9.21 2.12
CA SER A 75 -14.33 -9.13 0.86
C SER A 75 -13.01 -8.42 1.08
N GLN A 76 -11.93 -9.17 1.03
CA GLN A 76 -10.57 -8.67 1.30
C GLN A 76 -9.97 -7.99 0.08
N ASP A 77 -10.11 -8.59 -1.09
CA ASP A 77 -9.56 -8.07 -2.34
C ASP A 77 -10.47 -8.42 -3.53
N LEU A 78 -10.45 -7.58 -4.56
CA LEU A 78 -11.12 -7.80 -5.84
C LEU A 78 -10.14 -7.60 -6.99
N ALA A 79 -10.30 -8.41 -8.02
CA ALA A 79 -9.62 -8.25 -9.30
C ALA A 79 -10.62 -8.38 -10.44
N PHE A 80 -10.57 -7.45 -11.39
CA PHE A 80 -11.52 -7.37 -12.50
C PHE A 80 -10.84 -7.75 -13.80
N SER A 81 -11.50 -8.64 -14.57
CA SER A 81 -11.17 -8.99 -15.94
C SER A 81 -12.25 -8.42 -16.86
N LYS A 82 -12.07 -8.61 -18.17
CA LYS A 82 -13.08 -8.19 -19.17
C LYS A 82 -14.41 -8.94 -19.01
N ASP A 83 -14.38 -10.24 -18.70
CA ASP A 83 -15.55 -11.14 -18.78
C ASP A 83 -16.03 -11.62 -17.40
N PHE A 84 -15.24 -11.41 -16.35
CA PHE A 84 -15.53 -11.85 -14.99
C PHE A 84 -14.78 -11.00 -13.98
N PHE A 85 -15.08 -11.18 -12.70
CA PHE A 85 -14.26 -10.67 -11.62
C PHE A 85 -14.01 -11.73 -10.56
N LEU A 86 -12.95 -11.52 -9.80
CA LEU A 86 -12.56 -12.36 -8.68
C LEU A 86 -12.78 -11.61 -7.38
N LEU A 87 -13.33 -12.29 -6.39
CA LEU A 87 -13.54 -11.78 -5.05
C LEU A 87 -12.88 -12.71 -4.05
N LEU A 88 -11.98 -12.17 -3.26
CA LEU A 88 -11.36 -12.89 -2.16
C LEU A 88 -12.18 -12.69 -0.89
N ASP A 89 -12.85 -13.75 -0.44
CA ASP A 89 -13.61 -13.78 0.82
C ASP A 89 -12.82 -14.56 1.88
N ASN A 90 -12.71 -13.99 3.08
CA ASN A 90 -11.92 -14.60 4.15
C ASN A 90 -12.40 -15.99 4.59
N ARG A 91 -13.70 -16.29 4.44
CA ARG A 91 -14.27 -17.57 4.82
C ARG A 91 -14.35 -18.55 3.67
N LYS A 92 -14.86 -18.07 2.51
CA LYS A 92 -15.14 -18.93 1.35
C LYS A 92 -13.95 -19.09 0.40
N GLY A 93 -12.90 -18.27 0.55
CA GLY A 93 -11.74 -18.32 -0.33
C GLY A 93 -11.90 -17.43 -1.57
N LEU A 94 -11.26 -17.81 -2.66
CA LEU A 94 -11.27 -17.03 -3.89
C LEU A 94 -12.40 -17.48 -4.81
N LEU A 95 -13.30 -16.56 -5.13
CA LEU A 95 -14.53 -16.79 -5.86
C LEU A 95 -14.51 -16.05 -7.20
N LYS A 96 -14.96 -16.69 -8.25
CA LYS A 96 -15.12 -16.12 -9.61
C LYS A 96 -16.60 -15.86 -9.90
N PHE A 97 -16.90 -14.63 -10.30
CA PHE A 97 -18.26 -14.18 -10.62
C PHE A 97 -18.34 -13.65 -12.06
N ASP A 98 -19.52 -13.75 -12.68
CA ASP A 98 -19.85 -12.96 -13.85
C ASP A 98 -20.31 -11.55 -13.45
N TYR A 99 -20.47 -10.65 -14.42
CA TYR A 99 -20.93 -9.28 -14.17
C TYR A 99 -22.44 -9.17 -13.89
N SER A 100 -23.18 -10.28 -13.95
CA SER A 100 -24.55 -10.36 -13.44
C SER A 100 -24.59 -10.69 -11.94
N GLY A 101 -23.45 -10.98 -11.34
CA GLY A 101 -23.30 -11.31 -9.92
C GLY A 101 -23.44 -12.82 -9.62
N ASN A 102 -23.56 -13.68 -10.64
CA ASN A 102 -23.66 -15.12 -10.43
C ASN A 102 -22.30 -15.72 -10.09
N LEU A 103 -22.23 -16.56 -9.09
CA LEU A 103 -21.04 -17.35 -8.77
C LEU A 103 -20.80 -18.38 -9.89
N LEU A 104 -19.68 -18.26 -10.59
CA LEU A 104 -19.27 -19.20 -11.61
C LEU A 104 -18.55 -20.41 -10.99
N ARG A 105 -17.60 -20.14 -10.09
CA ARG A 105 -16.82 -21.18 -9.38
C ARG A 105 -15.96 -20.64 -8.26
N THR A 106 -15.36 -21.55 -7.50
CA THR A 106 -14.23 -21.26 -6.60
C THR A 106 -12.92 -21.49 -7.35
N ILE A 107 -11.89 -20.68 -7.06
CA ILE A 107 -10.53 -20.80 -7.60
C ILE A 107 -9.63 -21.35 -6.50
N GLY A 108 -9.07 -22.54 -6.71
CA GLY A 108 -8.33 -23.28 -5.69
C GLY A 108 -9.22 -23.66 -4.50
N GLU A 109 -8.59 -24.22 -3.47
CA GLU A 109 -9.28 -24.66 -2.27
C GLU A 109 -8.55 -24.16 -1.00
N LYS A 110 -9.29 -24.02 0.09
CA LYS A 110 -8.71 -23.73 1.41
C LYS A 110 -8.29 -25.02 2.10
N GLY A 111 -7.02 -25.10 2.50
CA GLY A 111 -6.47 -26.25 3.18
C GLY A 111 -4.94 -26.17 3.37
N GLU A 112 -4.37 -27.23 3.91
CA GLU A 112 -2.94 -27.33 4.21
C GLU A 112 -2.13 -28.03 3.10
N GLY A 113 -2.79 -28.60 2.11
CA GLY A 113 -2.17 -29.30 0.98
C GLY A 113 -1.27 -28.39 0.14
N PRO A 114 -0.38 -28.95 -0.67
CA PRO A 114 0.59 -28.16 -1.45
C PRO A 114 -0.07 -27.28 -2.52
N GLU A 115 -1.24 -27.67 -3.01
CA GLU A 115 -2.01 -26.97 -4.04
C GLU A 115 -3.10 -26.06 -3.46
N GLU A 116 -3.24 -26.04 -2.14
CA GLU A 116 -4.27 -25.30 -1.40
C GLU A 116 -3.68 -24.05 -0.75
N TYR A 117 -4.52 -23.09 -0.38
CA TYR A 117 -4.13 -21.94 0.41
C TYR A 117 -4.77 -21.98 1.80
N ILE A 118 -4.02 -21.57 2.82
CA ILE A 118 -4.51 -21.50 4.21
C ILE A 118 -5.16 -20.15 4.49
N MET A 119 -4.40 -19.07 4.23
CA MET A 119 -4.80 -17.70 4.51
C MET A 119 -4.48 -16.81 3.31
N PRO A 120 -5.33 -16.87 2.27
CA PRO A 120 -5.16 -16.02 1.11
C PRO A 120 -5.41 -14.56 1.52
N TYR A 121 -4.50 -13.66 1.16
CA TYR A 121 -4.51 -12.29 1.64
C TYR A 121 -4.64 -11.26 0.53
N ALA A 122 -4.03 -11.49 -0.61
CA ALA A 122 -4.14 -10.65 -1.78
C ALA A 122 -4.16 -11.50 -3.05
N ILE A 123 -4.72 -10.95 -4.12
CA ILE A 123 -4.79 -11.59 -5.43
C ILE A 123 -4.24 -10.66 -6.51
N TYR A 124 -3.71 -11.27 -7.55
CA TYR A 124 -3.33 -10.60 -8.79
C TYR A 124 -3.81 -11.41 -9.98
N LEU A 125 -4.58 -10.77 -10.87
CA LEU A 125 -5.09 -11.37 -12.08
C LEU A 125 -4.19 -10.98 -13.25
N ASP A 126 -3.64 -11.97 -13.95
CA ASP A 126 -2.84 -11.78 -15.15
C ASP A 126 -3.58 -12.35 -16.36
N GLU A 127 -4.24 -11.45 -17.11
CA GLU A 127 -4.98 -11.85 -18.31
C GLU A 127 -4.05 -12.33 -19.44
N LYS A 128 -2.81 -11.82 -19.48
CA LYS A 128 -1.82 -12.21 -20.49
C LYS A 128 -1.37 -13.66 -20.33
N GLU A 129 -1.12 -14.06 -19.11
CA GLU A 129 -0.70 -15.42 -18.77
C GLU A 129 -1.88 -16.35 -18.43
N ASN A 130 -3.13 -15.84 -18.48
CA ASN A 130 -4.38 -16.55 -18.11
C ASN A 130 -4.28 -17.20 -16.72
N CYS A 131 -3.77 -16.49 -15.74
CA CYS A 131 -3.63 -17.00 -14.40
C CYS A 131 -4.06 -15.99 -13.32
N VAL A 132 -4.35 -16.53 -12.16
CA VAL A 132 -4.52 -15.74 -10.94
C VAL A 132 -3.48 -16.16 -9.91
N LEU A 133 -2.79 -15.18 -9.37
CA LEU A 133 -1.83 -15.37 -8.28
C LEU A 133 -2.52 -15.06 -6.97
N VAL A 134 -2.33 -15.96 -6.01
CA VAL A 134 -2.85 -15.85 -4.64
C VAL A 134 -1.67 -15.73 -3.70
N ALA A 135 -1.60 -14.65 -2.95
CA ALA A 135 -0.62 -14.46 -1.89
C ALA A 135 -1.14 -15.13 -0.60
N ASP A 136 -0.55 -16.24 -0.20
CA ASP A 136 -0.88 -16.89 1.06
C ASP A 136 -0.01 -16.34 2.20
N TRP A 137 -0.65 -15.59 3.07
CA TRP A 137 0.01 -14.94 4.20
C TRP A 137 0.65 -15.96 5.17
N GLN A 138 -0.07 -17.04 5.48
CA GLN A 138 0.41 -18.03 6.45
C GLN A 138 1.50 -18.94 5.90
N LYS A 139 1.35 -19.44 4.67
CA LYS A 139 2.36 -20.26 4.01
C LYS A 139 3.59 -19.45 3.59
N ARG A 140 3.43 -18.14 3.41
CA ARG A 140 4.41 -17.24 2.82
C ARG A 140 4.80 -17.69 1.41
N LEU A 141 3.79 -17.94 0.59
CA LEU A 141 3.93 -18.39 -0.80
C LEU A 141 3.07 -17.50 -1.70
N VAL A 142 3.41 -17.46 -2.96
CA VAL A 142 2.51 -17.11 -4.05
C VAL A 142 2.11 -18.39 -4.76
N ILE A 143 0.82 -18.62 -4.91
CA ILE A 143 0.25 -19.79 -5.56
C ILE A 143 -0.45 -19.34 -6.83
N SER A 144 -0.23 -20.04 -7.93
CA SER A 144 -0.85 -19.77 -9.23
C SER A 144 -1.92 -20.80 -9.56
N TYR A 145 -3.06 -20.30 -10.01
CA TYR A 145 -4.16 -21.07 -10.56
C TYR A 145 -4.50 -20.59 -11.95
N ASP A 146 -5.06 -21.44 -12.80
CA ASP A 146 -5.71 -21.00 -14.02
C ASP A 146 -7.10 -20.39 -13.72
N PHE A 147 -7.76 -19.83 -14.73
CA PHE A 147 -9.10 -19.24 -14.56
C PHE A 147 -10.20 -20.29 -14.36
N GLU A 148 -9.88 -21.55 -14.50
CA GLU A 148 -10.77 -22.68 -14.19
C GLU A 148 -10.58 -23.19 -12.75
N GLY A 149 -9.63 -22.64 -12.00
CA GLY A 149 -9.36 -22.95 -10.61
C GLY A 149 -8.39 -24.11 -10.41
N ASN A 150 -7.76 -24.62 -11.47
CA ASN A 150 -6.77 -25.68 -11.36
C ASN A 150 -5.44 -25.09 -10.88
N PHE A 151 -4.77 -25.78 -9.97
CA PHE A 151 -3.43 -25.44 -9.53
C PHE A 151 -2.43 -25.53 -10.69
N SER A 152 -1.60 -24.51 -10.82
CA SER A 152 -0.53 -24.48 -11.83
C SER A 152 0.84 -24.64 -11.20
N SER A 153 1.17 -23.84 -10.20
CA SER A 153 2.46 -23.84 -9.53
C SER A 153 2.44 -23.06 -8.23
N SER A 154 3.50 -23.14 -7.46
CA SER A 154 3.74 -22.27 -6.30
C SER A 154 5.17 -21.74 -6.30
N SER A 155 5.38 -20.54 -5.74
CA SER A 155 6.70 -19.97 -5.58
C SER A 155 7.52 -20.70 -4.51
N GLN A 156 8.82 -20.46 -4.47
CA GLN A 156 9.58 -20.70 -3.27
C GLN A 156 9.05 -19.87 -2.10
N ARG A 157 9.37 -20.30 -0.87
CA ARG A 157 8.92 -19.60 0.34
C ARG A 157 9.51 -18.20 0.41
N LEU A 158 8.64 -17.21 0.60
CA LEU A 158 9.02 -15.82 0.74
C LEU A 158 9.65 -15.53 2.11
N PRO A 159 10.55 -14.55 2.22
CA PRO A 159 11.21 -14.20 3.48
C PRO A 159 10.24 -13.65 4.53
N ALA A 160 9.16 -13.02 4.11
CA ALA A 160 8.15 -12.44 4.99
C ALA A 160 6.72 -12.77 4.51
N HIS A 161 5.73 -12.24 5.21
CA HIS A 161 4.32 -12.50 4.91
C HIS A 161 3.85 -11.61 3.75
N PRO A 162 3.41 -12.17 2.62
CA PRO A 162 2.92 -11.39 1.50
C PRO A 162 1.59 -10.72 1.85
N ILE A 163 1.49 -9.41 1.57
CA ILE A 163 0.33 -8.59 1.91
C ILE A 163 -0.32 -7.93 0.70
N SER A 164 0.39 -7.75 -0.41
CA SER A 164 -0.18 -7.21 -1.64
C SER A 164 0.67 -7.50 -2.85
N PHE A 165 0.05 -7.34 -4.01
CA PHE A 165 0.73 -7.26 -5.30
C PHE A 165 0.72 -5.82 -5.80
N TYR A 166 1.78 -5.46 -6.51
CA TYR A 166 1.88 -4.17 -7.16
C TYR A 166 2.55 -4.30 -8.53
N LYS A 167 1.89 -3.79 -9.58
CA LYS A 167 2.44 -3.76 -10.93
C LYS A 167 3.21 -2.47 -11.15
N ASP A 168 4.54 -2.56 -11.24
CA ASP A 168 5.43 -1.44 -11.53
C ASP A 168 5.94 -1.57 -12.97
N ASN A 169 5.31 -0.86 -13.88
CA ASN A 169 5.52 -1.02 -15.33
C ASN A 169 5.30 -2.48 -15.76
N ASP A 170 6.34 -3.16 -16.24
CA ASP A 170 6.27 -4.56 -16.65
C ASP A 170 6.62 -5.55 -15.53
N THR A 171 7.08 -5.05 -14.38
CA THR A 171 7.50 -5.88 -13.26
C THR A 171 6.35 -6.04 -12.26
N LEU A 172 6.01 -7.28 -11.91
CA LEU A 172 5.10 -7.57 -10.82
C LEU A 172 5.90 -7.69 -9.53
N LEU A 173 5.49 -6.92 -8.52
CA LEU A 173 6.09 -6.91 -7.20
C LEU A 173 5.16 -7.59 -6.19
N VAL A 174 5.75 -8.41 -5.31
CA VAL A 174 5.10 -8.93 -4.10
C VAL A 174 5.58 -8.10 -2.93
N VAL A 175 4.66 -7.42 -2.27
CA VAL A 175 4.94 -6.64 -1.08
C VAL A 175 4.71 -7.52 0.14
N GLN A 176 5.66 -7.52 1.06
CA GLN A 176 5.70 -8.42 2.20
C GLN A 176 5.96 -7.64 3.49
N GLU A 177 5.47 -8.14 4.61
CA GLU A 177 5.70 -7.56 5.93
C GLU A 177 6.29 -8.59 6.88
N THR A 178 7.36 -8.20 7.62
CA THR A 178 7.92 -9.04 8.67
C THR A 178 7.11 -8.86 9.96
N LEU A 179 6.86 -9.96 10.67
CA LEU A 179 6.24 -9.90 12.01
C LEU A 179 7.25 -9.69 13.12
N ASN A 180 8.48 -10.16 12.91
CA ASN A 180 9.58 -10.08 13.87
C ASN A 180 10.72 -9.32 13.24
N GLY A 181 10.92 -8.09 13.66
CA GLY A 181 12.04 -7.27 13.24
C GLY A 181 13.23 -7.37 14.20
N THR A 182 14.27 -6.60 13.92
CA THR A 182 15.39 -6.38 14.85
C THR A 182 14.93 -5.56 16.05
N LYS A 183 15.72 -5.52 17.15
CA LYS A 183 15.42 -4.70 18.33
C LYS A 183 15.22 -3.21 18.01
N GLU A 184 15.81 -2.73 16.93
CA GLU A 184 15.75 -1.32 16.50
C GLU A 184 14.58 -1.03 15.53
N LYS A 185 14.23 -2.03 14.70
CA LYS A 185 13.11 -1.95 13.75
C LYS A 185 12.31 -3.23 13.85
N SER A 186 11.23 -3.20 14.62
CA SER A 186 10.44 -4.42 14.90
C SER A 186 9.74 -4.98 13.67
N ARG A 187 9.55 -4.17 12.62
CA ARG A 187 8.90 -4.57 11.37
C ARG A 187 9.52 -3.93 10.16
N GLN A 188 9.44 -4.63 9.05
CA GLN A 188 9.95 -4.18 7.76
C GLN A 188 8.96 -4.53 6.65
N VAL A 189 8.85 -3.63 5.70
CA VAL A 189 8.21 -3.89 4.41
C VAL A 189 9.30 -4.31 3.45
N LEU A 190 9.21 -5.54 2.96
CA LEU A 190 10.10 -6.13 1.96
C LEU A 190 9.38 -6.16 0.62
N VAL A 191 10.16 -6.13 -0.45
CA VAL A 191 9.65 -6.23 -1.81
C VAL A 191 10.44 -7.30 -2.56
N SER A 192 9.74 -8.07 -3.38
CA SER A 192 10.33 -9.03 -4.29
C SER A 192 9.67 -8.88 -5.65
N SER A 193 10.43 -8.96 -6.73
CA SER A 193 9.85 -9.14 -8.05
C SER A 193 9.45 -10.60 -8.25
N ILE A 194 8.39 -10.83 -9.00
CA ILE A 194 7.92 -12.17 -9.35
C ILE A 194 7.52 -12.23 -10.82
N THR A 195 7.93 -13.33 -11.47
CA THR A 195 7.50 -13.63 -12.84
C THR A 195 6.19 -14.42 -12.78
N PRO A 196 5.05 -13.89 -13.26
CA PRO A 196 3.74 -14.53 -13.08
C PRO A 196 3.67 -15.97 -13.63
N LYS A 197 4.35 -16.24 -14.75
CA LYS A 197 4.33 -17.54 -15.43
C LYS A 197 5.11 -18.62 -14.70
N THR A 198 6.33 -18.31 -14.25
CA THR A 198 7.26 -19.28 -13.66
C THR A 198 7.28 -19.24 -12.14
N LEU A 199 6.72 -18.19 -11.53
CA LEU A 199 6.79 -17.87 -10.12
C LEU A 199 8.22 -17.77 -9.56
N GLU A 200 9.17 -17.47 -10.45
CA GLU A 200 10.53 -17.11 -10.03
C GLU A 200 10.49 -15.79 -9.27
N VAL A 201 11.12 -15.78 -8.11
CA VAL A 201 11.12 -14.66 -7.17
C VAL A 201 12.53 -14.14 -7.00
N GLU A 202 12.71 -12.85 -7.20
CA GLU A 202 13.94 -12.13 -6.92
C GLU A 202 13.70 -11.15 -5.75
N HIS A 203 14.46 -11.28 -4.70
CA HIS A 203 14.33 -10.45 -3.50
C HIS A 203 15.18 -9.20 -3.61
N TRP A 204 14.63 -8.06 -3.18
CA TRP A 204 15.41 -6.85 -3.03
C TRP A 204 16.35 -6.97 -1.83
N GLU A 205 17.56 -6.49 -1.98
CA GLU A 205 18.59 -6.58 -0.92
C GLU A 205 18.22 -5.79 0.33
N ARG A 206 17.46 -4.70 0.17
CA ARG A 206 17.11 -3.80 1.26
C ARG A 206 15.60 -3.74 1.49
N PRO A 207 15.18 -3.58 2.76
CA PRO A 207 13.79 -3.26 3.07
C PRO A 207 13.38 -1.94 2.42
N LEU A 208 12.19 -1.91 1.81
CA LEU A 208 11.60 -0.68 1.30
C LEU A 208 11.29 0.31 2.43
N TYR A 209 10.80 -0.20 3.56
CA TYR A 209 10.46 0.61 4.73
C TYR A 209 10.66 -0.17 6.02
N GLY A 210 11.06 0.53 7.08
CA GLY A 210 11.17 -0.06 8.41
C GLY A 210 10.49 0.80 9.47
N TYR A 211 9.76 0.16 10.39
CA TYR A 211 9.02 0.86 11.44
C TYR A 211 8.94 0.04 12.73
N ASN A 212 8.72 0.71 13.85
CA ASN A 212 8.53 0.05 15.14
C ASN A 212 7.04 -0.05 15.45
N SER A 213 6.55 -1.25 15.66
CA SER A 213 5.18 -1.51 16.11
C SER A 213 5.14 -2.77 16.96
N ASN A 214 4.41 -2.70 18.06
CA ASN A 214 4.17 -3.86 18.93
C ASN A 214 2.92 -4.65 18.51
N PHE A 215 2.20 -4.21 17.46
CA PHE A 215 0.99 -4.87 16.98
C PHE A 215 1.19 -5.49 15.62
N THR A 216 0.40 -6.52 15.34
CA THR A 216 0.14 -6.95 13.98
C THR A 216 -0.89 -5.99 13.39
N ILE A 217 -0.51 -5.27 12.33
CA ILE A 217 -1.44 -4.42 11.60
C ILE A 217 -2.10 -5.33 10.56
N ILE A 218 -3.40 -5.54 10.71
CA ILE A 218 -4.19 -6.17 9.66
C ILE A 218 -4.71 -5.01 8.82
N HIS A 219 -4.23 -4.91 7.59
CA HIS A 219 -4.71 -3.91 6.66
C HIS A 219 -6.05 -4.36 6.09
N SER A 220 -7.08 -3.58 6.30
CA SER A 220 -8.41 -3.83 5.70
C SER A 220 -8.39 -3.62 4.18
N ILE A 221 -7.42 -2.86 3.67
CA ILE A 221 -7.11 -2.72 2.25
C ILE A 221 -5.61 -2.93 2.09
N PRO A 222 -5.18 -4.07 1.54
CA PRO A 222 -3.77 -4.47 1.54
C PRO A 222 -2.88 -3.71 0.53
N LYS A 223 -3.39 -2.67 -0.13
CA LYS A 223 -2.64 -1.94 -1.17
C LYS A 223 -1.88 -0.75 -0.59
N ILE A 224 -0.67 -1.00 -0.09
CA ILE A 224 0.23 0.04 0.43
C ILE A 224 1.09 0.71 -0.65
N LEU A 225 1.15 0.12 -1.85
CA LEU A 225 1.68 0.73 -3.06
C LEU A 225 0.53 0.97 -4.03
N SER A 226 0.46 2.16 -4.58
CA SER A 226 -0.58 2.57 -5.54
C SER A 226 0.07 3.35 -6.68
N ARG A 227 -0.42 3.14 -7.90
CA ARG A 227 -0.03 3.96 -9.04
C ARG A 227 -0.97 5.16 -9.12
N VAL A 228 -0.40 6.35 -9.11
CA VAL A 228 -1.12 7.61 -9.22
C VAL A 228 -0.56 8.33 -10.44
N LYS A 229 -1.34 8.42 -11.51
CA LYS A 229 -0.84 8.85 -12.83
C LYS A 229 0.36 7.97 -13.23
N ASN A 230 1.55 8.53 -13.30
CA ASN A 230 2.78 7.83 -13.66
C ASN A 230 3.74 7.65 -12.48
N VAL A 231 3.26 7.84 -11.24
CA VAL A 231 4.08 7.81 -10.03
C VAL A 231 3.63 6.65 -9.14
N SER A 232 4.58 5.87 -8.66
CA SER A 232 4.35 4.83 -7.66
C SER A 232 4.40 5.46 -6.26
N LEU A 233 3.25 5.56 -5.60
CA LEU A 233 3.14 6.11 -4.25
C LEU A 233 3.03 4.99 -3.21
N PHE A 234 3.72 5.19 -2.11
CA PHE A 234 3.71 4.31 -0.94
C PHE A 234 3.09 5.03 0.24
N TYR A 235 2.15 4.37 0.90
CA TYR A 235 1.64 4.77 2.20
C TYR A 235 1.37 3.54 3.07
N LEU A 236 1.93 3.53 4.26
CA LEU A 236 1.66 2.49 5.25
C LEU A 236 0.80 3.10 6.37
N PRO A 237 -0.49 2.73 6.47
CA PRO A 237 -1.35 3.19 7.56
C PRO A 237 -0.90 2.56 8.87
N ILE A 238 -0.46 3.40 9.82
CA ILE A 238 0.02 2.95 11.11
C ILE A 238 -0.78 3.66 12.20
N ILE A 239 -1.55 2.91 12.97
CA ILE A 239 -2.32 3.46 14.08
C ILE A 239 -1.37 3.85 15.21
N ARG A 240 -1.33 5.15 15.54
CA ARG A 240 -0.52 5.68 16.64
C ARG A 240 -1.09 5.19 17.99
N GLY A 241 -0.50 4.20 18.56
CA GLY A 241 -0.79 3.78 19.93
C GLY A 241 0.49 3.29 20.61
N ASN A 242 1.40 2.72 19.81
CA ASN A 242 2.64 2.12 20.29
C ASN A 242 3.78 2.25 19.25
N ILE A 243 3.84 3.39 18.56
CA ILE A 243 4.84 3.64 17.54
C ILE A 243 5.90 4.57 18.11
N SER A 244 7.18 4.31 17.81
CA SER A 244 8.24 5.21 18.19
C SER A 244 8.05 6.57 17.51
N SER A 245 8.48 7.65 18.19
CA SER A 245 8.39 9.02 17.70
C SER A 245 9.10 9.27 16.35
N HIS A 246 9.86 8.30 15.85
CA HIS A 246 10.63 8.40 14.60
C HIS A 246 9.90 7.85 13.38
N THR A 247 8.72 7.23 13.55
CA THR A 247 7.95 6.71 12.41
C THR A 247 7.09 7.82 11.80
N LYS A 248 7.33 8.13 10.53
CA LYS A 248 6.54 9.12 9.78
C LYS A 248 5.21 8.50 9.36
N THR A 249 4.13 8.97 9.96
CA THR A 249 2.76 8.45 9.71
C THR A 249 1.88 9.45 8.95
N ASP A 250 2.42 10.60 8.60
CA ASP A 250 1.78 11.73 7.93
C ASP A 250 2.36 11.99 6.54
N THR A 251 3.24 11.09 6.07
CA THR A 251 3.97 11.26 4.81
C THR A 251 3.56 10.19 3.82
N ILE A 252 3.16 10.63 2.62
CA ILE A 252 3.03 9.77 1.44
C ILE A 252 4.36 9.84 0.71
N PHE A 253 4.94 8.69 0.43
CA PHE A 253 6.22 8.59 -0.23
C PHE A 253 6.06 8.26 -1.70
N ARG A 254 6.96 8.75 -2.52
CA ARG A 254 7.18 8.28 -3.88
C ARG A 254 8.22 7.17 -3.84
N LYS A 255 7.92 6.06 -4.50
CA LYS A 255 8.87 4.98 -4.72
C LYS A 255 9.77 5.34 -5.89
N GLU A 256 11.07 5.39 -5.66
CA GLU A 256 12.12 5.51 -6.67
C GLU A 256 12.99 4.27 -6.59
N GLU A 257 13.03 3.49 -7.66
CA GLU A 257 13.78 2.23 -7.70
C GLU A 257 13.55 1.37 -6.43
N ASP A 258 14.52 1.35 -5.52
CA ASP A 258 14.53 0.54 -4.29
C ASP A 258 14.36 1.36 -3.00
N HIS A 259 14.03 2.64 -3.09
CA HIS A 259 13.90 3.53 -1.93
C HIS A 259 12.67 4.44 -1.99
N LEU A 260 12.39 5.10 -0.86
CA LEU A 260 11.24 5.98 -0.70
C LEU A 260 11.69 7.43 -0.49
N VAL A 261 11.10 8.32 -1.28
CA VAL A 261 11.31 9.77 -1.18
C VAL A 261 10.00 10.43 -0.73
N PRO A 262 9.99 11.36 0.25
CA PRO A 262 8.79 12.07 0.63
C PRO A 262 8.18 12.82 -0.55
N GLU A 263 6.90 12.59 -0.84
CA GLU A 263 6.17 13.25 -1.92
C GLU A 263 5.14 14.24 -1.38
N TYR A 264 4.28 13.78 -0.44
CA TYR A 264 3.31 14.64 0.23
C TYR A 264 3.46 14.53 1.74
N LEU A 265 3.40 15.67 2.43
CA LEU A 265 3.29 15.79 3.87
C LEU A 265 1.87 16.24 4.23
N LEU A 266 1.15 15.44 5.00
CA LEU A 266 -0.14 15.79 5.55
C LEU A 266 0.06 16.52 6.88
N HIS A 267 -0.06 17.83 6.85
CA HIS A 267 0.21 18.69 8.00
C HIS A 267 -1.10 19.04 8.73
N PHE A 268 -1.31 18.39 9.87
CA PHE A 268 -2.49 18.59 10.70
C PHE A 268 -2.27 19.76 11.66
N THR A 269 -3.11 20.82 11.56
CA THR A 269 -3.01 22.06 12.33
C THR A 269 -4.23 22.31 13.22
N GLY A 270 -4.05 23.05 14.32
CA GLY A 270 -5.13 23.38 15.26
C GLY A 270 -5.56 22.24 16.19
N PHE A 271 -4.83 21.13 16.23
CA PHE A 271 -5.12 19.99 17.10
C PHE A 271 -4.39 20.13 18.45
N ASP A 272 -5.14 20.05 19.55
CA ASP A 272 -4.57 20.21 20.90
C ASP A 272 -3.67 19.04 21.30
N ASN A 273 -3.94 17.85 20.74
CA ASN A 273 -3.19 16.65 21.03
C ASN A 273 -2.96 15.80 19.76
N THR A 274 -1.89 16.08 19.05
CA THR A 274 -1.51 15.36 17.83
C THR A 274 -1.14 13.90 18.09
N HIS A 275 -0.85 13.49 19.34
CA HIS A 275 -0.59 12.09 19.68
C HIS A 275 -1.83 11.20 19.57
N GLN A 276 -3.02 11.81 19.63
CA GLN A 276 -4.28 11.08 19.47
C GLN A 276 -4.76 11.04 18.02
N LEU A 277 -4.00 11.62 17.09
CA LEU A 277 -4.34 11.65 15.68
C LEU A 277 -3.53 10.58 14.92
N SER A 278 -4.20 9.77 14.13
CA SER A 278 -3.56 8.80 13.24
C SER A 278 -4.37 8.61 11.97
N ILE A 279 -3.68 8.25 10.88
CA ILE A 279 -4.32 7.87 9.64
C ILE A 279 -4.42 6.34 9.65
N GLY A 280 -5.63 5.83 9.88
CA GLY A 280 -5.88 4.39 10.00
C GLY A 280 -6.03 3.69 8.66
N GLN A 281 -6.36 4.44 7.59
CA GLN A 281 -6.53 3.90 6.24
C GLN A 281 -6.29 5.00 5.21
N MET A 282 -5.72 4.64 4.07
CA MET A 282 -5.59 5.52 2.93
C MET A 282 -5.75 4.74 1.64
N VAL A 283 -6.51 5.30 0.71
CA VAL A 283 -6.64 4.80 -0.66
C VAL A 283 -6.27 5.94 -1.60
N LEU A 284 -5.38 5.67 -2.53
CA LEU A 284 -4.87 6.64 -3.49
C LEU A 284 -5.42 6.36 -4.88
N SER A 285 -5.86 7.40 -5.56
CA SER A 285 -6.24 7.41 -6.96
C SER A 285 -5.49 8.50 -7.72
N ASP A 286 -5.70 8.65 -9.01
CA ASP A 286 -4.97 9.62 -9.84
C ASP A 286 -5.09 11.07 -9.37
N ASN A 287 -6.25 11.43 -8.81
CA ASN A 287 -6.52 12.80 -8.39
C ASN A 287 -6.84 12.92 -6.91
N HIS A 288 -7.17 11.81 -6.22
CA HIS A 288 -7.68 11.88 -4.87
C HIS A 288 -6.97 10.93 -3.91
N ALA A 289 -6.86 11.34 -2.66
CA ALA A 289 -6.57 10.46 -1.54
C ALA A 289 -7.80 10.38 -0.63
N PHE A 290 -8.27 9.17 -0.36
CA PHE A 290 -9.36 8.89 0.58
C PHE A 290 -8.74 8.42 1.88
N LEU A 291 -9.03 9.13 2.96
CA LEU A 291 -8.42 8.89 4.27
C LEU A 291 -9.47 8.57 5.31
N ARG A 292 -9.16 7.59 6.16
CA ARG A 292 -9.75 7.48 7.47
C ARG A 292 -8.77 8.02 8.51
N VAL A 293 -9.13 9.14 9.11
CA VAL A 293 -8.37 9.76 10.19
C VAL A 293 -9.03 9.38 11.52
N VAL A 294 -8.25 8.90 12.47
CA VAL A 294 -8.71 8.63 13.83
C VAL A 294 -8.22 9.75 14.72
N TYR A 295 -9.15 10.43 15.38
CA TYR A 295 -8.88 11.47 16.36
C TYR A 295 -9.80 11.31 17.56
N GLU A 296 -9.24 11.31 18.77
CA GLU A 296 -9.98 11.09 20.03
C GLU A 296 -10.89 9.85 20.00
N LYS A 297 -10.38 8.75 19.46
CA LYS A 297 -11.07 7.46 19.29
C LYS A 297 -12.28 7.47 18.34
N ARG A 298 -12.48 8.55 17.60
CA ARG A 298 -13.51 8.65 16.55
C ARG A 298 -12.87 8.58 15.18
N SER A 299 -13.57 7.95 14.24
CA SER A 299 -13.15 7.90 12.84
C SER A 299 -13.79 9.02 12.05
N TYR A 300 -12.98 9.67 11.21
CA TYR A 300 -13.38 10.70 10.27
C TYR A 300 -12.89 10.30 8.89
N TYR A 301 -13.72 10.45 7.89
CA TYR A 301 -13.36 10.13 6.53
C TYR A 301 -13.30 11.41 5.72
N MET A 302 -12.25 11.54 4.91
CA MET A 302 -12.03 12.73 4.12
C MET A 302 -11.47 12.42 2.76
N VAL A 303 -11.71 13.33 1.82
CA VAL A 303 -11.11 13.30 0.49
C VAL A 303 -10.16 14.48 0.37
N ILE A 304 -8.98 14.19 -0.14
CA ILE A 304 -7.95 15.18 -0.48
C ILE A 304 -7.80 15.20 -1.99
N ASP A 305 -7.78 16.40 -2.56
CA ASP A 305 -7.37 16.69 -3.92
C ASP A 305 -5.84 16.72 -3.96
N LEU A 306 -5.23 15.74 -4.59
CA LEU A 306 -3.78 15.64 -4.70
C LEU A 306 -3.20 16.63 -5.72
N GLU A 307 -3.98 17.05 -6.71
CA GLU A 307 -3.54 18.01 -7.72
C GLU A 307 -3.47 19.41 -7.14
N ASN A 308 -4.56 19.86 -6.50
CA ASN A 308 -4.64 21.18 -5.86
C ASN A 308 -4.08 21.20 -4.43
N LYS A 309 -3.66 20.06 -3.89
CA LYS A 309 -3.02 19.89 -2.57
C LYS A 309 -3.87 20.44 -1.42
N ARG A 310 -5.14 20.16 -1.44
CA ARG A 310 -6.09 20.64 -0.44
C ARG A 310 -7.12 19.58 -0.06
N PRO A 311 -7.63 19.60 1.18
CA PRO A 311 -8.80 18.80 1.51
C PRO A 311 -10.02 19.31 0.73
N LEU A 312 -10.88 18.39 0.28
CA LEU A 312 -12.09 18.68 -0.49
C LEU A 312 -13.35 18.59 0.35
N VAL A 313 -13.60 17.42 0.90
CA VAL A 313 -14.82 17.11 1.62
C VAL A 313 -14.56 16.19 2.80
N HIS A 314 -15.42 16.25 3.79
CA HIS A 314 -15.52 15.30 4.87
C HIS A 314 -16.64 14.29 4.51
N LEU A 315 -16.29 13.01 4.47
CA LEU A 315 -17.25 11.96 4.16
C LEU A 315 -17.95 11.53 5.45
N LYS A 316 -19.21 11.91 5.65
CA LYS A 316 -20.05 11.38 6.73
C LYS A 316 -20.78 10.13 6.26
N GLN A 317 -21.28 10.17 5.05
CA GLN A 317 -22.06 9.10 4.42
C GLN A 317 -21.67 8.92 2.97
N LEU A 318 -21.86 7.73 2.48
CA LEU A 318 -21.80 7.41 1.06
C LEU A 318 -22.92 6.39 0.78
N PHE A 319 -23.70 6.58 -0.26
CA PHE A 319 -24.88 5.74 -0.59
C PHE A 319 -25.93 5.73 0.53
N ASP A 320 -26.19 6.87 1.17
CA ASP A 320 -27.08 7.00 2.33
C ASP A 320 -26.74 6.08 3.52
N ARG A 321 -25.49 5.64 3.59
CA ARG A 321 -24.97 4.77 4.66
C ARG A 321 -23.83 5.44 5.41
N GLU A 322 -23.76 5.18 6.70
CA GLU A 322 -22.61 5.57 7.50
C GLU A 322 -21.34 4.88 6.97
N LEU A 323 -20.26 5.65 6.85
CA LEU A 323 -19.01 5.13 6.30
C LEU A 323 -18.36 4.13 7.25
N THR A 324 -18.00 3.01 6.67
CA THR A 324 -17.15 1.98 7.28
C THR A 324 -15.87 1.81 6.47
N GLU A 325 -14.91 1.05 6.99
CA GLU A 325 -13.67 0.73 6.27
C GLU A 325 -13.92 0.00 4.93
N GLU A 326 -15.07 -0.65 4.80
CA GLU A 326 -15.46 -1.41 3.62
C GLU A 326 -16.00 -0.52 2.50
N ILE A 327 -16.66 0.59 2.87
CA ILE A 327 -17.35 1.50 1.93
C ILE A 327 -16.40 2.52 1.31
N ILE A 328 -15.17 2.65 1.82
CA ILE A 328 -14.22 3.64 1.29
C ILE A 328 -14.02 3.45 -0.23
N PRO A 329 -14.02 4.53 -1.03
CA PRO A 329 -13.82 4.46 -2.47
C PRO A 329 -12.54 3.71 -2.84
N ARG A 330 -12.64 2.73 -3.73
CA ARG A 330 -11.50 1.99 -4.27
C ARG A 330 -11.38 2.28 -5.76
N PRO A 331 -10.24 2.76 -6.25
CA PRO A 331 -10.09 3.06 -7.67
C PRO A 331 -10.13 1.78 -8.50
N LEU A 332 -10.86 1.81 -9.61
CA LEU A 332 -10.92 0.74 -10.59
C LEU A 332 -10.05 1.09 -11.80
N LYS A 333 -10.38 2.17 -12.46
CA LYS A 333 -9.64 2.74 -13.60
C LYS A 333 -10.05 4.20 -13.78
N GLU A 334 -9.10 5.05 -14.17
CA GLU A 334 -9.36 6.47 -14.40
C GLU A 334 -10.13 7.13 -13.25
N ASP A 335 -11.35 7.63 -13.52
CA ASP A 335 -12.25 8.28 -12.56
C ASP A 335 -13.35 7.36 -12.01
N VAL A 336 -13.28 6.05 -12.32
CA VAL A 336 -14.25 5.06 -11.87
C VAL A 336 -13.79 4.40 -10.58
N PHE A 337 -14.69 4.40 -9.61
CA PHE A 337 -14.48 3.78 -8.31
C PHE A 337 -15.48 2.67 -8.06
N TYR A 338 -15.17 1.81 -7.11
CA TYR A 338 -16.11 0.85 -6.57
C TYR A 338 -16.07 0.84 -5.04
N SER A 339 -17.19 0.45 -4.45
CA SER A 339 -17.32 0.17 -3.02
C SER A 339 -18.11 -1.12 -2.84
N ILE A 340 -17.83 -1.82 -1.74
CA ILE A 340 -18.53 -3.05 -1.37
C ILE A 340 -19.48 -2.69 -0.23
N LEU A 341 -20.78 -2.85 -0.46
CA LEU A 341 -21.79 -2.52 0.53
C LEU A 341 -22.37 -3.80 1.13
N ARG A 342 -22.39 -3.88 2.45
CA ARG A 342 -23.15 -4.93 3.13
C ARG A 342 -24.62 -4.79 2.77
N ASN A 343 -25.24 -5.90 2.47
CA ASN A 343 -26.67 -5.94 2.19
C ASN A 343 -27.37 -6.58 3.39
N GLU A 344 -27.96 -5.71 4.22
CA GLU A 344 -28.70 -6.11 5.42
C GLU A 344 -30.19 -5.83 5.17
N ASP A 345 -31.03 -6.84 5.34
CA ASP A 345 -32.48 -6.70 5.28
C ASP A 345 -33.05 -7.13 6.65
N GLY A 346 -33.20 -6.15 7.53
CA GLY A 346 -33.59 -6.41 8.90
C GLY A 346 -32.54 -7.16 9.72
N MET A 347 -32.84 -8.41 10.12
CA MET A 347 -31.92 -9.27 10.87
C MET A 347 -31.18 -10.28 10.00
N GLU A 348 -31.42 -10.29 8.68
CA GLU A 348 -30.78 -11.23 7.76
C GLU A 348 -29.61 -10.56 7.03
N GLU A 349 -28.42 -11.11 7.23
CA GLU A 349 -27.26 -10.78 6.39
C GLU A 349 -27.45 -11.41 5.00
N LYS A 350 -27.38 -10.60 3.94
CA LYS A 350 -27.36 -11.04 2.56
C LYS A 350 -25.96 -10.88 1.97
N ASN A 351 -25.73 -11.47 0.81
CA ASN A 351 -24.49 -11.23 0.08
C ASN A 351 -24.34 -9.74 -0.25
N PRO A 352 -23.12 -9.20 -0.22
CA PRO A 352 -22.87 -7.78 -0.42
C PRO A 352 -23.20 -7.33 -1.86
N LEU A 353 -23.30 -6.01 -2.01
CA LEU A 353 -23.41 -5.34 -3.30
C LEU A 353 -22.04 -4.77 -3.68
N ILE A 354 -21.72 -4.76 -4.97
CA ILE A 354 -20.62 -3.96 -5.51
C ILE A 354 -21.24 -2.79 -6.27
N VAL A 355 -20.94 -1.56 -5.85
CA VAL A 355 -21.43 -0.35 -6.51
C VAL A 355 -20.27 0.31 -7.25
N PHE A 356 -20.48 0.57 -8.54
CA PHE A 356 -19.54 1.30 -9.39
C PHE A 356 -20.04 2.73 -9.59
N TYR A 357 -19.15 3.71 -9.48
CA TYR A 357 -19.55 5.12 -9.54
C TYR A 357 -18.38 6.01 -9.94
N ARG A 358 -18.71 7.25 -10.32
CA ARG A 358 -17.79 8.37 -10.49
C ARG A 358 -17.97 9.37 -9.37
N ILE A 359 -16.89 10.06 -9.05
CA ILE A 359 -16.93 11.23 -8.19
C ILE A 359 -17.12 12.45 -9.08
N LEU A 360 -18.14 13.23 -8.76
CA LEU A 360 -18.45 14.49 -9.43
C LEU A 360 -17.73 15.61 -8.68
N ASN A 361 -16.90 16.37 -9.39
CA ASN A 361 -16.12 17.49 -8.83
C ASN A 361 -16.99 18.77 -8.69
#